data_b41ed5bc74b819bfff3b658679e0bbcf
#
_entry.id   b41ed5bc74b819bfff3b658679e0bbcf
#
_cell.length_a   1.000
_cell.length_b   1.000
_cell.length_c   1.000
_cell.angle_alpha   90.00
_cell.angle_beta   90.00
_cell.angle_gamma   90.00
#
_symmetry.space_group_name_H-M   'P 1'
#
loop_
_entity.id
_entity.type
_entity.pdbx_description
1 polymer ?
#
loop_
_entity_poly.entity_id
_entity_poly.type
_entity_poly.pdbx_seq_one_letter_code
_entity_poly.pdbx_strand_id
1 'polypeptide(L)' 'MDTGIARALNMQIRRLADMLPGGLEHLYGFSCECGCGETLELSAAEFDHQGGAWLSGHSPRV' A
#
# COMPACT_ATOMS: atom_id res chain seq x y z
N MET A 1 -2.12 -12.19 -7.26
CA MET A 1 -1.12 -11.16 -7.63
C MET A 1 0.19 -11.49 -6.97
N ASP A 2 1.28 -11.34 -7.69
CA ASP A 2 2.62 -11.55 -7.15
C ASP A 2 2.95 -10.48 -6.12
N THR A 3 3.62 -10.87 -5.04
CA THR A 3 4.04 -9.96 -3.97
C THR A 3 4.88 -8.81 -4.51
N GLY A 4 5.81 -9.09 -5.44
CA GLY A 4 6.65 -8.07 -6.04
C GLY A 4 5.86 -7.06 -6.86
N ILE A 5 4.82 -7.51 -7.57
CA ILE A 5 3.96 -6.63 -8.33
C ILE A 5 3.13 -5.75 -7.40
N ALA A 6 2.56 -6.34 -6.34
CA ALA A 6 1.79 -5.57 -5.38
C ALA A 6 2.64 -4.49 -4.73
N ARG A 7 3.87 -4.83 -4.35
CA ARG A 7 4.78 -3.88 -3.75
C ARG A 7 5.12 -2.73 -4.72
N ALA A 8 5.39 -3.07 -5.98
CA ALA A 8 5.72 -2.07 -6.99
C ALA A 8 4.56 -1.09 -7.22
N LEU A 9 3.33 -1.62 -7.30
CA LEU A 9 2.15 -0.79 -7.46
C LEU A 9 1.97 0.14 -6.27
N ASN A 10 2.16 -0.39 -5.07
CA ASN A 10 2.01 0.40 -3.85
C ASN A 10 3.04 1.52 -3.78
N MET A 11 4.25 1.28 -4.21
CA MET A 11 5.29 2.30 -4.24
C MET A 11 4.94 3.42 -5.21
N GLN A 12 4.32 3.10 -6.34
CA GLN A 12 3.85 4.11 -7.29
C GLN A 12 2.73 4.95 -6.67
N ILE A 13 1.80 4.32 -5.99
CA ILE A 13 0.71 5.02 -5.29
C ILE A 13 1.29 5.95 -4.22
N ARG A 14 2.27 5.47 -3.49
CA ARG A 14 2.93 6.28 -2.46
C ARG A 14 3.58 7.52 -3.05
N ARG A 15 4.22 7.40 -4.21
CA ARG A 15 4.81 8.56 -4.89
C ARG A 15 3.75 9.55 -5.33
N LEU A 16 2.62 9.06 -5.84
CA LEU A 16 1.53 9.93 -6.25
C LEU A 16 0.98 10.71 -5.07
N ALA A 17 0.97 10.12 -3.89
CA ALA A 17 0.47 10.79 -2.69
C ALA A 17 1.24 12.07 -2.40
N ASP A 18 2.54 12.12 -2.69
CA ASP A 18 3.34 13.31 -2.48
C ASP A 18 2.94 14.44 -3.42
N MET A 19 2.33 14.11 -4.55
CA MET A 19 1.98 15.07 -5.58
C MET A 19 0.52 15.50 -5.55
N LEU A 20 -0.31 14.79 -4.78
CA LEU A 20 -1.75 15.05 -4.73
C LEU A 20 -2.10 15.97 -3.57
N PRO A 21 -3.16 16.79 -3.73
CA PRO A 21 -3.55 17.75 -2.69
C PRO A 21 -3.93 17.11 -1.36
N GLY A 22 -4.38 15.85 -1.37
CA GLY A 22 -4.76 15.16 -0.14
C GLY A 22 -3.58 14.83 0.75
N GLY A 23 -2.39 14.75 0.17
CA GLY A 23 -1.17 14.52 0.95
C GLY A 23 -1.14 13.17 1.65
N LEU A 24 -0.44 13.14 2.78
CA LEU A 24 -0.19 11.89 3.49
C LEU A 24 -1.38 11.36 4.27
N GLU A 25 -2.38 12.19 4.52
CA GLU A 25 -3.54 11.81 5.33
C GLU A 25 -4.70 11.28 4.50
N HIS A 26 -4.67 11.47 3.20
CA HIS A 26 -5.71 10.97 2.32
C HIS A 26 -5.61 9.45 2.21
N LEU A 27 -6.75 8.77 2.12
CA LEU A 27 -6.77 7.31 1.96
C LEU A 27 -6.62 6.93 0.49
N TYR A 28 -5.76 5.96 0.24
CA TYR A 28 -5.52 5.43 -1.11
C TYR A 28 -5.76 3.93 -1.10
N GLY A 29 -6.13 3.39 -2.26
CA GLY A 29 -6.31 1.95 -2.40
C GLY A 29 -4.99 1.27 -2.70
N PHE A 30 -4.39 0.65 -1.68
CA PHE A 30 -3.16 -0.12 -1.85
C PHE A 30 -3.50 -1.59 -2.07
N SER A 31 -2.62 -2.32 -2.73
CA SER A 31 -2.76 -3.76 -2.89
C SER A 31 -2.15 -4.48 -1.69
N CYS A 32 -2.82 -5.55 -1.23
CA CYS A 32 -2.27 -6.35 -0.14
C CYS A 32 -0.99 -7.03 -0.61
N GLU A 33 0.11 -6.77 0.08
CA GLU A 33 1.44 -7.23 -0.35
C GLU A 33 1.70 -8.70 -0.07
N CYS A 34 0.75 -9.39 0.54
CA CYS A 34 0.86 -10.84 0.67
C CYS A 34 0.61 -11.57 -0.65
N GLY A 35 0.10 -10.84 -1.65
CA GLY A 35 -0.16 -11.43 -2.96
C GLY A 35 -1.54 -12.03 -3.14
N CYS A 36 -2.46 -11.77 -2.20
CA CYS A 36 -3.80 -12.34 -2.25
C CYS A 36 -4.72 -11.71 -3.29
N GLY A 37 -4.33 -10.54 -3.85
CA GLY A 37 -5.14 -9.84 -4.82
C GLY A 37 -6.17 -8.88 -4.23
N GLU A 38 -6.27 -8.80 -2.93
CA GLU A 38 -7.19 -7.89 -2.27
C GLU A 38 -6.60 -6.48 -2.17
N THR A 39 -7.48 -5.51 -2.03
CA THR A 39 -7.06 -4.12 -1.84
C THR A 39 -7.51 -3.64 -0.47
N LEU A 40 -6.82 -2.62 0.05
CA LEU A 40 -7.17 -2.02 1.33
C LEU A 40 -6.92 -0.52 1.24
N GLU A 41 -7.63 0.24 2.08
CA GLU A 41 -7.47 1.67 2.13
C GLU A 41 -6.56 2.05 3.29
N LEU A 42 -5.50 2.79 2.98
CA LEU A 42 -4.56 3.30 3.97
C LEU A 42 -4.16 4.71 3.56
N SER A 43 -3.82 5.52 4.54
CA SER A 43 -3.13 6.77 4.24
C SER A 43 -1.68 6.48 3.90
N ALA A 44 -1.04 7.39 3.18
CA ALA A 44 0.38 7.24 2.88
C ALA A 44 1.21 7.23 4.15
N ALA A 45 0.79 7.98 5.19
CA ALA A 45 1.47 7.97 6.46
C ALA A 45 1.43 6.60 7.12
N GLU A 46 0.28 5.92 7.07
CA GLU A 46 0.17 4.57 7.61
C GLU A 46 0.98 3.57 6.81
N PHE A 47 0.98 3.72 5.49
CA PHE A 47 1.81 2.88 4.63
C PHE A 47 3.28 2.97 5.02
N ASP A 48 3.76 4.20 5.23
CA ASP A 48 5.14 4.42 5.65
C ASP A 48 5.42 3.85 7.04
N HIS A 49 4.46 4.02 7.95
CA HIS A 49 4.61 3.54 9.32
C HIS A 49 4.71 2.01 9.38
N GLN A 50 3.92 1.33 8.56
CA GLN A 50 3.91 -0.13 8.51
C GLN A 50 5.05 -0.70 7.68
N GLY A 51 5.62 0.11 6.79
CA GLY A 51 6.60 -0.37 5.83
C GLY A 51 5.99 -1.10 4.65
N GLY A 52 4.69 -0.94 4.43
CA GLY A 52 3.98 -1.58 3.34
C GLY A 52 2.49 -1.59 3.58
N ALA A 53 1.76 -2.37 2.77
CA ALA A 53 0.31 -2.49 2.89
C ALA A 53 -0.09 -3.96 2.88
N TRP A 54 -0.84 -4.38 3.90
CA TRP A 54 -1.40 -5.72 3.97
C TRP A 54 -2.61 -5.70 4.88
N LEU A 55 -3.56 -6.58 4.60
CA LEU A 55 -4.75 -6.74 5.41
C LEU A 55 -4.38 -7.36 6.75
N SER A 56 -5.23 -7.14 7.74
CA SER A 56 -5.04 -7.74 9.07
C SER A 56 -4.95 -9.26 8.94
N GLY A 57 -3.92 -9.84 9.50
CA GLY A 57 -3.68 -11.27 9.39
C GLY A 57 -2.97 -11.72 8.12
N HIS A 58 -2.77 -10.79 7.17
CA HIS A 58 -2.04 -11.07 5.94
C HIS A 58 -0.68 -10.39 6.04
N SER A 59 0.37 -11.15 6.21
CA SER A 59 1.71 -10.58 6.23
C SER A 59 2.44 -10.93 4.95
N PRO A 60 3.22 -10.00 4.38
CA PRO A 60 4.02 -10.35 3.21
C PRO A 60 5.06 -11.39 3.58
N ARG A 61 5.22 -12.37 2.72
CA ARG A 61 6.23 -13.40 2.93
C ARG A 61 7.54 -12.97 2.32
N VAL A 62 8.58 -13.22 3.03
CA VAL A 62 9.92 -12.92 2.54
C VAL A 62 10.59 -14.16 2.03
#